data_b2c65c831b2aeb0d8aa8b699b4e73c4d
#
_entry.id   b2c65c831b2aeb0d8aa8b699b4e73c4d
#
_cell.length_a   1.000
_cell.length_b   1.000
_cell.length_c   1.000
_cell.angle_alpha   90.00
_cell.angle_beta   90.00
_cell.angle_gamma   90.00
#
_symmetry.space_group_name_H-M   'P 1'
#
loop_
_entity.id
_entity.type
_entity.pdbx_description
1 polymer ?
#
loop_
_entity_poly.entity_id
_entity_poly.type
_entity_poly.pdbx_seq_one_letter_code
_entity_poly.pdbx_strand_id
1 'polypeptide(L)'
;MKTKRALALLLLLTLLPVWALAANVYIFPDSNRRRLSEDEVWQWQYDALGYAFNELFARHGRPFEAGQKYDTYFRAQTWYQADPNYPGDGKVLSNTEWDNYTLIKAVRAQMKAMGTTNP
;
A
#
# COMPACT_ATOMS: atom_id res chain seq x y z
N MET A 1 26.84 34.15 -10.41
CA MET A 1 26.39 33.40 -11.57
C MET A 1 26.38 31.88 -11.34
N LYS A 2 27.43 31.33 -10.71
CA LYS A 2 27.46 29.89 -10.37
C LYS A 2 26.35 29.46 -9.44
N THR A 3 25.95 30.31 -8.50
CA THR A 3 24.85 30.04 -7.54
C THR A 3 23.48 29.95 -8.23
N LYS A 4 23.23 30.72 -9.27
CA LYS A 4 21.97 30.67 -10.03
C LYS A 4 21.81 29.36 -10.82
N ARG A 5 22.90 28.79 -11.31
CA ARG A 5 22.90 27.50 -12.03
C ARG A 5 22.63 26.33 -11.07
N ALA A 6 23.21 26.38 -9.89
CA ALA A 6 22.98 25.36 -8.85
C ALA A 6 21.54 25.37 -8.37
N LEU A 7 20.93 26.56 -8.21
CA LEU A 7 19.53 26.71 -7.84
C LEU A 7 18.56 26.15 -8.90
N ALA A 8 18.87 26.37 -10.18
CA ALA A 8 18.07 25.86 -11.28
C ALA A 8 18.09 24.32 -11.34
N LEU A 9 19.24 23.70 -11.06
CA LEU A 9 19.36 22.24 -10.97
C LEU A 9 18.57 21.65 -9.80
N LEU A 10 18.61 22.31 -8.65
CA LEU A 10 17.80 21.90 -7.48
C LEU A 10 16.31 21.98 -7.77
N LEU A 11 15.85 23.04 -8.43
CA LEU A 11 14.45 23.19 -8.83
C LEU A 11 13.99 22.11 -9.80
N LEU A 12 14.84 21.70 -10.74
CA LEU A 12 14.54 20.61 -11.67
C LEU A 12 14.37 19.28 -10.95
N LEU A 13 15.18 19.00 -9.93
CA LEU A 13 15.09 17.78 -9.13
C LEU A 13 13.82 17.77 -8.26
N THR A 14 13.39 18.93 -7.76
CA THR A 14 12.17 19.07 -6.97
C THR A 14 10.90 19.04 -7.80
N LEU A 15 11.01 19.21 -9.12
CA LEU A 15 9.87 19.17 -10.05
C LEU A 15 9.54 17.77 -10.55
N LEU A 16 10.26 16.73 -10.13
CA LEU A 16 9.90 15.34 -10.43
C LEU A 16 8.55 15.04 -9.80
N PRO A 17 7.58 14.53 -10.60
CA PRO A 17 6.24 14.30 -10.08
C PRO A 17 6.26 13.17 -9.06
N VAL A 18 5.84 13.49 -7.84
CA VAL A 18 5.79 12.54 -6.71
C VAL A 18 4.85 11.37 -7.01
N TRP A 19 3.76 11.62 -7.76
CA TRP A 19 2.82 10.58 -8.13
C TRP A 19 3.45 9.46 -8.98
N ALA A 20 4.42 9.78 -9.82
CA ALA A 20 5.09 8.79 -10.66
C ALA A 20 5.94 7.82 -9.81
N LEU A 21 6.45 8.29 -8.67
CA LEU A 21 7.16 7.45 -7.70
C LEU A 21 6.18 6.69 -6.79
N ALA A 22 5.08 7.35 -6.40
CA ALA A 22 4.08 6.78 -5.50
C ALA A 22 3.33 5.60 -6.12
N ALA A 23 3.13 5.57 -7.46
CA ALA A 23 2.42 4.50 -8.15
C ALA A 23 3.10 3.13 -8.02
N ASN A 24 4.38 3.08 -7.62
CA ASN A 24 5.17 1.86 -7.51
C ASN A 24 5.64 1.57 -6.09
N VAL A 25 5.00 2.19 -5.11
CA VAL A 25 5.41 2.09 -3.70
C VAL A 25 4.32 1.36 -2.91
N TYR A 26 4.74 0.53 -1.98
CA TYR A 26 3.82 -0.10 -1.02
C TYR A 26 3.27 0.95 -0.06
N ILE A 27 2.04 0.75 0.39
CA ILE A 27 1.41 1.62 1.40
C ILE A 27 2.17 1.50 2.73
N PHE A 28 2.47 0.26 3.13
CA PHE A 28 3.34 0.00 4.28
C PHE A 28 4.53 -0.84 3.83
N PRO A 29 5.62 -0.21 3.36
CA PRO A 29 6.73 -0.92 2.71
C PRO A 29 7.37 -2.02 3.56
N ASP A 30 7.47 -1.80 4.86
CA ASP A 30 8.14 -2.73 5.79
C ASP A 30 7.16 -3.61 6.59
N SER A 31 5.91 -3.69 6.15
CA SER A 31 4.88 -4.52 6.80
C SER A 31 5.19 -6.02 6.78
N ASN A 32 6.14 -6.45 5.96
CA ASN A 32 6.65 -7.83 5.93
C ASN A 32 7.78 -8.08 6.93
N ARG A 33 8.31 -7.03 7.57
CA ARG A 33 9.51 -7.13 8.42
C ARG A 33 9.28 -6.69 9.86
N ARG A 34 8.31 -5.81 10.11
CA ARG A 34 8.03 -5.29 11.45
C ARG A 34 6.54 -5.15 11.69
N ARG A 35 6.15 -5.16 12.93
CA ARG A 35 4.78 -4.82 13.33
C ARG A 35 4.57 -3.32 13.21
N LEU A 36 3.47 -2.96 12.55
CA LEU A 36 3.04 -1.58 12.43
C LEU A 36 2.47 -1.11 13.76
N SER A 37 2.60 0.19 14.04
CA SER A 37 1.93 0.80 15.17
C SER A 37 0.49 1.17 14.82
N GLU A 38 -0.39 1.20 15.82
CA GLU A 38 -1.76 1.64 15.63
C GLU A 38 -1.80 3.08 15.12
N ASP A 39 -0.97 3.95 15.69
CA ASP A 39 -0.91 5.36 15.30
C ASP A 39 -0.56 5.55 13.83
N GLU A 40 0.40 4.79 13.30
CA GLU A 40 0.76 4.93 11.89
C GLU A 40 -0.36 4.42 10.97
N VAL A 41 -1.12 3.42 11.38
CA VAL A 41 -2.26 2.93 10.60
C VAL A 41 -3.39 3.96 10.58
N TRP A 42 -3.68 4.62 11.70
CA TRP A 42 -4.69 5.66 11.79
C TRP A 42 -4.41 6.91 10.94
N GLN A 43 -3.16 7.09 10.46
CA GLN A 43 -2.81 8.20 9.56
C GLN A 43 -3.43 8.05 8.16
N TRP A 44 -3.85 6.85 7.80
CA TRP A 44 -4.39 6.55 6.48
C TRP A 44 -5.91 6.59 6.47
N GLN A 45 -6.47 6.86 5.30
CA GLN A 45 -7.91 6.90 5.10
C GLN A 45 -8.47 5.49 4.91
N TYR A 46 -9.78 5.36 5.09
CA TYR A 46 -10.49 4.09 5.05
C TYR A 46 -10.23 3.28 3.77
N ASP A 47 -10.33 3.94 2.59
CA ASP A 47 -10.11 3.26 1.32
C ASP A 47 -8.65 2.81 1.15
N ALA A 48 -7.71 3.66 1.55
CA ALA A 48 -6.29 3.31 1.49
C ALA A 48 -5.99 2.09 2.35
N LEU A 49 -6.62 1.96 3.51
CA LEU A 49 -6.45 0.78 4.38
C LEU A 49 -7.02 -0.49 3.75
N GLY A 50 -8.06 -0.36 2.92
CA GLY A 50 -8.57 -1.48 2.13
C GLY A 50 -7.53 -2.01 1.13
N TYR A 51 -6.84 -1.11 0.46
CA TYR A 51 -5.71 -1.49 -0.40
C TYR A 51 -4.55 -2.03 0.43
N ALA A 52 -4.26 -1.44 1.58
CA ALA A 52 -3.12 -1.81 2.42
C ALA A 52 -3.20 -3.25 2.93
N PHE A 53 -4.34 -3.70 3.45
CA PHE A 53 -4.41 -5.07 3.93
C PHE A 53 -4.46 -6.09 2.79
N ASN A 54 -5.05 -5.75 1.64
CA ASN A 54 -5.00 -6.61 0.46
C ASN A 54 -3.60 -6.67 -0.16
N GLU A 55 -2.82 -5.59 -0.04
CA GLU A 55 -1.44 -5.52 -0.50
C GLU A 55 -0.55 -6.60 0.13
N LEU A 56 -0.79 -6.94 1.40
CA LEU A 56 -0.06 -8.01 2.07
C LEU A 56 -0.16 -9.32 1.28
N PHE A 57 -1.35 -9.66 0.83
CA PHE A 57 -1.57 -10.86 0.00
C PHE A 57 -1.10 -10.65 -1.45
N ALA A 58 -1.33 -9.48 -2.01
CA ALA A 58 -0.93 -9.16 -3.38
C ALA A 58 0.59 -9.31 -3.59
N ARG A 59 1.38 -8.97 -2.57
CA ARG A 59 2.85 -9.14 -2.61
C ARG A 59 3.26 -10.61 -2.72
N HIS A 60 2.37 -11.53 -2.36
CA HIS A 60 2.56 -12.98 -2.50
C HIS A 60 1.87 -13.54 -3.75
N GLY A 61 1.37 -12.66 -4.63
CA GLY A 61 0.78 -13.07 -5.89
C GLY A 61 -0.69 -13.42 -5.85
N ARG A 62 -1.42 -13.00 -4.80
CA ARG A 62 -2.86 -13.27 -4.74
C ARG A 62 -3.57 -12.73 -5.98
N PRO A 63 -4.31 -13.57 -6.73
CA PRO A 63 -5.16 -13.07 -7.80
C PRO A 63 -6.41 -12.42 -7.23
N PHE A 64 -6.90 -11.39 -7.92
CA PHE A 64 -8.13 -10.69 -7.57
C PHE A 64 -9.16 -10.88 -8.69
N GLU A 65 -10.43 -10.72 -8.35
CA GLU A 65 -11.51 -10.86 -9.32
C GLU A 65 -11.37 -9.83 -10.44
N ALA A 66 -11.34 -10.33 -11.68
CA ALA A 66 -11.09 -9.52 -12.87
C ALA A 66 -12.08 -8.36 -12.98
N GLY A 67 -11.57 -7.16 -13.26
CA GLY A 67 -12.36 -5.95 -13.45
C GLY A 67 -12.84 -5.29 -12.16
N GLN A 68 -12.61 -5.90 -11.01
CA GLN A 68 -12.97 -5.33 -9.73
C GLN A 68 -11.93 -4.32 -9.23
N LYS A 69 -12.31 -3.54 -8.22
CA LYS A 69 -11.51 -2.44 -7.66
C LYS A 69 -10.06 -2.84 -7.34
N TYR A 70 -9.88 -3.96 -6.64
CA TYR A 70 -8.54 -4.40 -6.23
C TYR A 70 -7.73 -4.97 -7.40
N ASP A 71 -8.38 -5.68 -8.32
CA ASP A 71 -7.71 -6.15 -9.53
C ASP A 71 -7.14 -4.98 -10.33
N THR A 72 -7.95 -3.95 -10.57
CA THR A 72 -7.53 -2.75 -11.28
C THR A 72 -6.36 -2.06 -10.59
N TYR A 73 -6.45 -1.89 -9.28
CA TYR A 73 -5.39 -1.23 -8.50
C TYR A 73 -4.08 -2.00 -8.55
N PHE A 74 -4.11 -3.31 -8.27
CA PHE A 74 -2.88 -4.09 -8.18
C PHE A 74 -2.24 -4.32 -9.54
N ARG A 75 -3.03 -4.51 -10.59
CA ARG A 75 -2.49 -4.64 -11.95
C ARG A 75 -1.77 -3.38 -12.43
N ALA A 76 -2.09 -2.23 -11.88
CA ALA A 76 -1.39 -0.98 -12.18
C ALA A 76 -0.04 -0.86 -11.46
N GLN A 77 0.24 -1.73 -10.48
CA GLN A 77 1.51 -1.71 -9.74
C GLN A 77 2.57 -2.54 -10.49
N THR A 78 3.76 -1.99 -10.64
CA THR A 78 4.85 -2.65 -11.36
C THR A 78 5.36 -3.91 -10.65
N TRP A 79 5.23 -3.95 -9.32
CA TRP A 79 5.69 -5.07 -8.50
C TRP A 79 4.71 -6.24 -8.46
N TYR A 80 3.45 -6.03 -8.86
CA TYR A 80 2.42 -7.07 -8.74
C TYR A 80 2.49 -8.07 -9.88
N GLN A 81 2.45 -9.35 -9.51
CA GLN A 81 2.36 -10.45 -10.47
C GLN A 81 1.45 -11.53 -9.88
N ALA A 82 0.30 -11.72 -10.49
CA ALA A 82 -0.63 -12.77 -10.06
C ALA A 82 0.00 -14.15 -10.25
N ASP A 83 -0.06 -14.96 -9.20
CA ASP A 83 0.44 -16.33 -9.22
C ASP A 83 -0.71 -17.29 -9.54
N PRO A 84 -0.69 -17.99 -10.70
CA PRO A 84 -1.74 -18.94 -11.04
C PRO A 84 -1.81 -20.14 -10.08
N ASN A 85 -0.73 -20.36 -9.32
CA ASN A 85 -0.64 -21.42 -8.31
C ASN A 85 -0.73 -20.88 -6.89
N TYR A 86 -1.38 -19.75 -6.68
CA TYR A 86 -1.52 -19.13 -5.36
C TYR A 86 -2.12 -20.13 -4.37
N PRO A 87 -1.43 -20.43 -3.25
CA PRO A 87 -1.86 -21.52 -2.35
C PRO A 87 -3.05 -21.19 -1.45
N GLY A 88 -3.45 -19.92 -1.41
CA GLY A 88 -4.54 -19.45 -0.55
C GLY A 88 -4.04 -18.53 0.57
N ASP A 89 -4.94 -17.66 1.04
CA ASP A 89 -4.62 -16.61 2.00
C ASP A 89 -4.04 -17.12 3.32
N GLY A 90 -4.50 -18.27 3.77
CA GLY A 90 -4.04 -18.83 5.04
C GLY A 90 -2.61 -19.38 5.03
N LYS A 91 -1.94 -19.39 3.87
CA LYS A 91 -0.65 -20.08 3.71
C LYS A 91 0.50 -19.15 3.33
N VAL A 92 0.25 -17.88 3.08
CA VAL A 92 1.27 -17.00 2.49
C VAL A 92 1.85 -15.98 3.46
N LEU A 93 1.08 -15.51 4.43
CA LEU A 93 1.54 -14.48 5.34
C LEU A 93 2.40 -15.05 6.46
N SER A 94 3.49 -14.34 6.80
CA SER A 94 4.24 -14.58 8.02
C SER A 94 3.42 -14.15 9.25
N ASN A 95 3.89 -14.49 10.45
CA ASN A 95 3.25 -14.03 11.68
C ASN A 95 3.22 -12.51 11.78
N THR A 96 4.28 -11.84 11.38
CA THR A 96 4.36 -10.38 11.36
C THR A 96 3.34 -9.79 10.40
N GLU A 97 3.26 -10.33 9.19
CA GLU A 97 2.27 -9.89 8.20
C GLU A 97 0.84 -10.14 8.66
N TRP A 98 0.59 -11.28 9.31
CA TRP A 98 -0.73 -11.60 9.87
C TRP A 98 -1.15 -10.61 10.96
N ASP A 99 -0.21 -10.25 11.85
CA ASP A 99 -0.46 -9.24 12.89
C ASP A 99 -0.80 -7.88 12.27
N ASN A 100 -0.08 -7.50 11.21
CA ASN A 100 -0.34 -6.26 10.49
C ASN A 100 -1.69 -6.28 9.76
N TYR A 101 -2.02 -7.39 9.12
CA TYR A 101 -3.32 -7.59 8.49
C TYR A 101 -4.45 -7.40 9.51
N THR A 102 -4.33 -8.04 10.67
CA THR A 102 -5.32 -7.96 11.74
C THR A 102 -5.47 -6.52 12.25
N LEU A 103 -4.34 -5.83 12.46
CA LEU A 103 -4.35 -4.44 12.93
C LEU A 103 -5.02 -3.51 11.90
N ILE A 104 -4.64 -3.61 10.64
CA ILE A 104 -5.20 -2.75 9.58
C ILE A 104 -6.71 -2.96 9.47
N LYS A 105 -7.15 -4.20 9.49
CA LYS A 105 -8.58 -4.53 9.44
C LYS A 105 -9.33 -3.99 10.65
N ALA A 106 -8.75 -4.09 11.84
CA ALA A 106 -9.37 -3.61 13.07
C ALA A 106 -9.54 -2.09 13.04
N VAL A 107 -8.50 -1.35 12.64
CA VAL A 107 -8.57 0.11 12.52
C VAL A 107 -9.62 0.51 11.48
N ARG A 108 -9.62 -0.16 10.34
CA ARG A 108 -10.59 0.12 9.28
C ARG A 108 -12.03 -0.13 9.74
N ALA A 109 -12.25 -1.19 10.51
CA ALA A 109 -13.57 -1.50 11.09
C ALA A 109 -14.01 -0.42 12.08
N GLN A 110 -13.09 0.11 12.90
CA GLN A 110 -13.38 1.22 13.81
C GLN A 110 -13.73 2.49 13.05
N MET A 111 -13.01 2.81 11.96
CA MET A 111 -13.35 3.95 11.10
C MET A 111 -14.78 3.84 10.56
N LYS A 112 -15.17 2.65 10.10
CA LYS A 112 -16.52 2.41 9.60
C LYS A 112 -17.55 2.63 10.71
N ALA A 113 -17.31 2.10 11.90
CA ALA A 113 -18.20 2.27 13.06
C ALA A 113 -18.35 3.74 13.48
N MET A 114 -17.30 4.54 13.28
CA MET A 114 -17.29 5.96 13.60
C MET A 114 -17.85 6.84 12.45
N GLY A 115 -18.21 6.24 11.31
CA GLY A 115 -18.68 6.98 10.15
C GLY A 115 -17.60 7.68 9.33
N THR A 116 -16.32 7.35 9.54
CA THR A 116 -15.18 7.96 8.84
C THR A 116 -14.72 7.07 7.68
N THR A 117 -15.61 6.88 6.71
CA THR A 117 -15.35 6.00 5.56
C THR A 117 -15.01 6.74 4.28
N ASN A 118 -14.78 8.04 4.34
CA ASN A 118 -14.38 8.82 3.18
C ASN A 118 -13.00 8.39 2.69
N PRO A 119 -12.81 8.29 1.37
CA PRO A 119 -11.55 7.93 0.77
C PRO A 119 -10.47 8.98 1.01
#